data_a71eb2e481c812a729ff54aca7fc6611
#
_entry.id   a71eb2e481c812a729ff54aca7fc6611
#
_cell.length_a   1.000
_cell.length_b   1.000
_cell.length_c   1.000
_cell.angle_alpha   90.00
_cell.angle_beta   90.00
_cell.angle_gamma   90.00
#
_symmetry.space_group_name_H-M   'P 1'
#
loop_
_entity.id
_entity.type
_entity.pdbx_description
1 polymer ?
#
loop_
_entity_poly.entity_id
_entity_poly.type
_entity_poly.pdbx_seq_one_letter_code
_entity_poly.pdbx_strand_id
1 'polypeptide(L)'
;LPTSIIGYRAAQGAANPADIMVPCIITSFVGTLVALFLVSAKQRINLFNLPVMLSVLGISAVIGVLMAYITGLSGVGKFHFTDNLSNGMLLTIIGLIVLYAFMVEKYFTEKGTNMFDSFVHGAKDGFTTGLRVLPYMLAMLAALSIFRNSGLMGIVMDGLSWTLALVGVNKEVIDAIPVALMRPFSAGGSRGFMLDAMKTYGADSLTGQLSCLFQGAAETTFYVVALYFGSVNVKDSRYTLGIMLLADLACVITAVFVCQLYF
;
A
#
# COMPACT_ATOMS: atom_id res chain seq x y z
N LEU A 1 -4.15 0.97 3.53
CA LEU A 1 -4.37 -0.33 4.15
C LEU A 1 -5.82 -0.76 3.90
N PRO A 2 -6.10 -2.03 3.56
CA PRO A 2 -7.45 -2.50 3.20
C PRO A 2 -8.50 -2.21 4.29
N THR A 3 -8.12 -2.25 5.56
CA THR A 3 -9.03 -2.01 6.70
C THR A 3 -9.67 -0.62 6.69
N SER A 4 -8.93 0.42 6.33
CA SER A 4 -9.50 1.78 6.23
C SER A 4 -10.47 1.90 5.04
N ILE A 5 -10.22 1.18 3.95
CA ILE A 5 -11.10 1.16 2.77
C ILE A 5 -12.43 0.49 3.10
N ILE A 6 -12.41 -0.59 3.90
CA ILE A 6 -13.62 -1.25 4.40
C ILE A 6 -14.54 -0.26 5.12
N GLY A 7 -13.98 0.58 6.00
CA GLY A 7 -14.74 1.64 6.69
C GLY A 7 -15.38 2.64 5.73
N TYR A 8 -14.65 3.06 4.69
CA TYR A 8 -15.20 3.98 3.67
C TYR A 8 -16.27 3.32 2.82
N ARG A 9 -16.11 2.06 2.41
CA ARG A 9 -17.11 1.30 1.68
C ARG A 9 -18.39 1.12 2.50
N ALA A 10 -18.27 0.78 3.79
CA ALA A 10 -19.40 0.69 4.70
C ALA A 10 -20.16 2.03 4.81
N ALA A 11 -19.43 3.15 4.94
CA ALA A 11 -20.01 4.49 5.00
C ALA A 11 -20.71 4.91 3.68
N GLN A 12 -20.34 4.32 2.54
CA GLN A 12 -20.96 4.56 1.23
C GLN A 12 -22.05 3.52 0.90
N GLY A 13 -22.44 2.67 1.84
CA GLY A 13 -23.55 1.74 1.69
C GLY A 13 -23.25 0.49 0.85
N ALA A 14 -21.99 0.06 0.79
CA ALA A 14 -21.62 -1.21 0.15
C ALA A 14 -22.33 -2.39 0.81
N ALA A 15 -22.85 -3.31 0.00
CA ALA A 15 -23.55 -4.51 0.49
C ALA A 15 -22.61 -5.42 1.30
N ASN A 16 -21.36 -5.55 0.85
CA ASN A 16 -20.32 -6.27 1.58
C ASN A 16 -18.99 -5.49 1.55
N PRO A 17 -18.76 -4.60 2.52
CA PRO A 17 -17.56 -3.76 2.54
C PRO A 17 -16.23 -4.52 2.56
N ALA A 18 -16.23 -5.75 3.10
CA ALA A 18 -15.02 -6.56 3.27
C ALA A 18 -14.60 -7.34 2.01
N ASP A 19 -15.43 -7.42 0.97
CA ASP A 19 -15.14 -8.18 -0.26
C ASP A 19 -13.90 -7.69 -1.00
N ILE A 20 -13.58 -6.42 -0.86
CA ILE A 20 -12.40 -5.81 -1.49
C ILE A 20 -11.07 -6.34 -0.94
N MET A 21 -11.08 -7.02 0.19
CA MET A 21 -9.88 -7.38 0.91
C MET A 21 -9.01 -8.40 0.19
N VAL A 22 -9.62 -9.48 -0.28
CA VAL A 22 -8.90 -10.55 -0.99
C VAL A 22 -8.33 -10.01 -2.31
N PRO A 23 -9.10 -9.31 -3.16
CA PRO A 23 -8.58 -8.65 -4.34
C PRO A 23 -7.40 -7.70 -4.06
N CYS A 24 -7.47 -6.90 -2.98
CA CYS A 24 -6.36 -6.01 -2.58
C CYS A 24 -5.10 -6.79 -2.22
N ILE A 25 -5.22 -7.90 -1.48
CA ILE A 25 -4.08 -8.73 -1.09
C ILE A 25 -3.41 -9.33 -2.34
N ILE A 26 -4.20 -9.89 -3.27
CA ILE A 26 -3.69 -10.45 -4.53
C ILE A 26 -2.91 -9.39 -5.30
N THR A 27 -3.54 -8.26 -5.53
CA THR A 27 -2.98 -7.17 -6.33
C THR A 27 -1.68 -6.63 -5.71
N SER A 28 -1.68 -6.41 -4.40
CA SER A 28 -0.49 -5.95 -3.66
C SER A 28 0.64 -6.99 -3.69
N PHE A 29 0.30 -8.27 -3.58
CA PHE A 29 1.26 -9.36 -3.65
C PHE A 29 1.94 -9.45 -5.03
N VAL A 30 1.17 -9.37 -6.11
CA VAL A 30 1.72 -9.34 -7.47
C VAL A 30 2.65 -8.14 -7.66
N GLY A 31 2.25 -6.94 -7.20
CA GLY A 31 3.10 -5.76 -7.24
C GLY A 31 4.42 -5.95 -6.49
N THR A 32 4.37 -6.58 -5.32
CA THR A 32 5.56 -6.89 -4.52
C THR A 32 6.48 -7.88 -5.25
N LEU A 33 5.93 -8.92 -5.88
CA LEU A 33 6.72 -9.87 -6.68
C LEU A 33 7.39 -9.19 -7.88
N VAL A 34 6.67 -8.32 -8.58
CA VAL A 34 7.22 -7.54 -9.70
C VAL A 34 8.34 -6.63 -9.23
N ALA A 35 8.15 -5.90 -8.11
CA ALA A 35 9.19 -5.06 -7.52
C ALA A 35 10.44 -5.87 -7.15
N LEU A 36 10.26 -7.02 -6.50
CA LEU A 36 11.35 -7.92 -6.12
C LEU A 36 12.12 -8.41 -7.37
N PHE A 37 11.40 -8.82 -8.41
CA PHE A 37 12.00 -9.27 -9.66
C PHE A 37 12.81 -8.15 -10.34
N LEU A 38 12.25 -6.95 -10.46
CA LEU A 38 12.91 -5.80 -11.08
C LEU A 38 14.16 -5.36 -10.30
N VAL A 39 14.08 -5.31 -8.96
CA VAL A 39 15.25 -5.00 -8.10
C VAL A 39 16.34 -6.05 -8.29
N SER A 40 15.98 -7.33 -8.25
CA SER A 40 16.93 -8.43 -8.40
C SER A 40 17.61 -8.43 -9.76
N ALA A 41 16.85 -8.20 -10.83
CA ALA A 41 17.39 -8.07 -12.18
C ALA A 41 18.38 -6.90 -12.28
N LYS A 42 18.04 -5.75 -11.64
CA LYS A 42 18.90 -4.57 -11.66
C LYS A 42 20.17 -4.73 -10.82
N GLN A 43 20.05 -5.41 -9.69
CA GLN A 43 21.18 -5.68 -8.78
C GLN A 43 21.96 -6.95 -9.15
N ARG A 44 21.56 -7.68 -10.20
CA ARG A 44 22.11 -8.97 -10.61
C ARG A 44 22.09 -10.01 -9.48
N ILE A 45 21.08 -9.96 -8.62
CA ILE A 45 20.87 -10.94 -7.57
C ILE A 45 20.21 -12.16 -8.20
N ASN A 46 20.79 -13.34 -7.97
CA ASN A 46 20.20 -14.59 -8.47
C ASN A 46 18.98 -14.97 -7.60
N LEU A 47 17.78 -14.72 -8.10
CA LEU A 47 16.52 -15.11 -7.46
C LEU A 47 16.35 -16.63 -7.34
N PHE A 48 17.06 -17.40 -8.16
CA PHE A 48 17.01 -18.86 -8.14
C PHE A 48 17.93 -19.49 -7.09
N ASN A 49 18.60 -18.68 -6.25
CA ASN A 49 19.25 -19.19 -5.06
C ASN A 49 18.23 -19.87 -4.16
N LEU A 50 18.54 -21.09 -3.72
CA LEU A 50 17.65 -21.94 -2.93
C LEU A 50 17.01 -21.21 -1.72
N PRO A 51 17.75 -20.45 -0.87
CA PRO A 51 17.15 -19.75 0.26
C PRO A 51 16.20 -18.63 -0.17
N VAL A 52 16.49 -17.91 -1.26
CA VAL A 52 15.60 -16.86 -1.79
C VAL A 52 14.33 -17.48 -2.36
N MET A 53 14.48 -18.52 -3.17
CA MET A 53 13.35 -19.24 -3.75
C MET A 53 12.45 -19.86 -2.68
N LEU A 54 13.03 -20.49 -1.66
CA LEU A 54 12.27 -21.05 -0.53
C LEU A 54 11.52 -19.98 0.27
N SER A 55 12.13 -18.81 0.49
CA SER A 55 11.45 -17.71 1.20
C SER A 55 10.28 -17.15 0.38
N VAL A 56 10.47 -16.91 -0.92
CA VAL A 56 9.40 -16.42 -1.81
C VAL A 56 8.28 -17.45 -1.92
N LEU A 57 8.59 -18.73 -2.14
CA LEU A 57 7.60 -19.81 -2.19
C LEU A 57 6.88 -19.98 -0.85
N GLY A 58 7.60 -19.90 0.27
CA GLY A 58 7.02 -20.00 1.62
C GLY A 58 6.01 -18.88 1.88
N ILE A 59 6.38 -17.63 1.58
CA ILE A 59 5.47 -16.48 1.71
C ILE A 59 4.27 -16.64 0.78
N SER A 60 4.52 -17.04 -0.48
CA SER A 60 3.45 -17.26 -1.47
C SER A 60 2.47 -18.35 -1.01
N ALA A 61 2.98 -19.44 -0.45
CA ALA A 61 2.15 -20.53 0.09
C ALA A 61 1.31 -20.06 1.27
N VAL A 62 1.89 -19.31 2.21
CA VAL A 62 1.15 -18.75 3.37
C VAL A 62 0.03 -17.83 2.89
N ILE A 63 0.33 -16.92 1.94
CA ILE A 63 -0.68 -16.03 1.36
C ILE A 63 -1.75 -16.84 0.62
N GLY A 64 -1.37 -17.85 -0.16
CA GLY A 64 -2.29 -18.72 -0.89
C GLY A 64 -3.24 -19.47 0.03
N VAL A 65 -2.73 -20.05 1.12
CA VAL A 65 -3.55 -20.73 2.15
C VAL A 65 -4.49 -19.74 2.84
N LEU A 66 -3.97 -18.57 3.23
CA LEU A 66 -4.79 -17.52 3.87
C LEU A 66 -5.93 -17.08 2.94
N MET A 67 -5.63 -16.92 1.65
CA MET A 67 -6.62 -16.55 0.65
C MET A 67 -7.66 -17.64 0.41
N ALA A 68 -7.25 -18.89 0.28
CA ALA A 68 -8.17 -20.01 0.15
C ALA A 68 -9.10 -20.11 1.37
N TYR A 69 -8.60 -19.82 2.55
CA TYR A 69 -9.41 -19.77 3.77
C TYR A 69 -10.41 -18.61 3.76
N ILE A 70 -9.97 -17.40 3.42
CA ILE A 70 -10.83 -16.19 3.38
C ILE A 70 -11.92 -16.33 2.32
N THR A 71 -11.61 -16.91 1.15
CA THR A 71 -12.62 -17.12 0.09
C THR A 71 -13.72 -18.09 0.49
N GLY A 72 -13.42 -19.06 1.36
CA GLY A 72 -14.41 -19.98 1.90
C GLY A 72 -15.34 -19.40 2.98
N LEU A 73 -15.08 -18.18 3.49
CA LEU A 73 -15.89 -17.55 4.52
C LEU A 73 -17.07 -16.77 3.90
N SER A 74 -18.21 -16.71 4.63
CA SER A 74 -19.32 -15.80 4.31
C SER A 74 -18.91 -14.33 4.52
N GLY A 75 -19.63 -13.37 3.93
CA GLY A 75 -19.29 -11.94 4.01
C GLY A 75 -19.10 -11.43 5.43
N VAL A 76 -20.00 -11.78 6.37
CA VAL A 76 -19.88 -11.43 7.79
C VAL A 76 -18.67 -12.12 8.42
N GLY A 77 -18.42 -13.39 8.08
CA GLY A 77 -17.25 -14.13 8.53
C GLY A 77 -15.93 -13.55 8.03
N LYS A 78 -15.89 -13.09 6.78
CA LYS A 78 -14.72 -12.38 6.22
C LYS A 78 -14.38 -11.14 7.03
N PHE A 79 -15.38 -10.32 7.35
CA PHE A 79 -15.20 -9.10 8.14
C PHE A 79 -14.64 -9.40 9.53
N HIS A 80 -15.28 -10.31 10.29
CA HIS A 80 -14.83 -10.67 11.63
C HIS A 80 -13.45 -11.32 11.63
N PHE A 81 -13.17 -12.20 10.66
CA PHE A 81 -11.86 -12.82 10.54
C PHE A 81 -10.75 -11.78 10.30
N THR A 82 -11.01 -10.84 9.41
CA THR A 82 -10.07 -9.77 9.07
C THR A 82 -9.79 -8.85 10.24
N ASP A 83 -10.84 -8.42 10.92
CA ASP A 83 -10.71 -7.54 12.09
C ASP A 83 -9.96 -8.25 13.22
N ASN A 84 -10.33 -9.49 13.51
CA ASN A 84 -9.63 -10.31 14.49
C ASN A 84 -8.18 -10.61 14.11
N LEU A 85 -7.89 -10.87 12.83
CA LEU A 85 -6.53 -11.08 12.33
C LEU A 85 -5.69 -9.82 12.48
N SER A 86 -6.24 -8.67 12.08
CA SER A 86 -5.56 -7.38 12.19
C SER A 86 -5.24 -7.03 13.65
N ASN A 87 -6.22 -7.15 14.53
CA ASN A 87 -6.07 -6.88 15.96
C ASN A 87 -5.14 -7.91 16.63
N GLY A 88 -5.27 -9.18 16.26
CA GLY A 88 -4.40 -10.26 16.73
C GLY A 88 -2.94 -10.05 16.33
N MET A 89 -2.67 -9.67 15.08
CA MET A 89 -1.32 -9.35 14.63
C MET A 89 -0.73 -8.15 15.40
N LEU A 90 -1.50 -7.10 15.61
CA LEU A 90 -1.08 -5.93 16.37
C LEU A 90 -0.72 -6.30 17.81
N LEU A 91 -1.60 -7.03 18.49
CA LEU A 91 -1.37 -7.51 19.85
C LEU A 91 -0.17 -8.45 19.94
N THR A 92 0.00 -9.33 18.94
CA THR A 92 1.16 -10.24 18.87
C THR A 92 2.46 -9.47 18.73
N ILE A 93 2.51 -8.46 17.85
CA ILE A 93 3.71 -7.61 17.67
C ILE A 93 4.04 -6.87 18.98
N ILE A 94 3.04 -6.25 19.61
CA ILE A 94 3.23 -5.57 20.90
C ILE A 94 3.69 -6.56 21.96
N GLY A 95 3.05 -7.73 22.05
CA GLY A 95 3.42 -8.78 23.00
C GLY A 95 4.85 -9.29 22.81
N LEU A 96 5.28 -9.48 21.56
CA LEU A 96 6.64 -9.89 21.23
C LEU A 96 7.67 -8.82 21.60
N ILE A 97 7.36 -7.54 21.37
CA ILE A 97 8.23 -6.42 21.76
C ILE A 97 8.37 -6.38 23.28
N VAL A 98 7.27 -6.49 24.02
CA VAL A 98 7.28 -6.48 25.48
C VAL A 98 8.02 -7.71 26.02
N LEU A 99 7.74 -8.90 25.46
CA LEU A 99 8.43 -10.14 25.87
C LEU A 99 9.94 -10.04 25.63
N TYR A 100 10.33 -9.57 24.44
CA TYR A 100 11.73 -9.35 24.10
C TYR A 100 12.38 -8.36 25.08
N ALA A 101 11.71 -7.27 25.41
CA ALA A 101 12.19 -6.28 26.36
C ALA A 101 12.48 -6.92 27.73
N PHE A 102 11.57 -7.74 28.27
CA PHE A 102 11.78 -8.49 29.51
C PHE A 102 12.92 -9.52 29.43
N MET A 103 13.05 -10.23 28.32
CA MET A 103 14.13 -11.21 28.12
C MET A 103 15.51 -10.56 28.08
N VAL A 104 15.60 -9.33 27.60
CA VAL A 104 16.88 -8.62 27.40
C VAL A 104 17.18 -7.63 28.56
N GLU A 105 16.30 -7.51 29.55
CA GLU A 105 16.49 -6.61 30.71
C GLU A 105 17.83 -6.82 31.41
N LYS A 106 18.22 -8.07 31.62
CA LYS A 106 19.52 -8.42 32.23
C LYS A 106 20.70 -7.87 31.42
N TYR A 107 20.63 -7.91 30.10
CA TYR A 107 21.64 -7.39 29.20
C TYR A 107 21.79 -5.86 29.30
N PHE A 108 20.68 -5.14 29.48
CA PHE A 108 20.71 -3.70 29.68
C PHE A 108 21.29 -3.34 31.05
N THR A 109 20.95 -4.09 32.09
CA THR A 109 21.49 -3.89 33.42
C THR A 109 22.98 -4.11 33.49
N GLU A 110 23.51 -5.12 32.80
CA GLU A 110 24.95 -5.40 32.68
C GLU A 110 25.71 -4.29 31.93
N LYS A 111 25.05 -3.54 31.05
CA LYS A 111 25.59 -2.37 30.35
C LYS A 111 25.42 -1.04 31.10
N GLY A 112 24.89 -1.05 32.32
CA GLY A 112 24.68 0.14 33.14
C GLY A 112 23.54 1.03 32.66
N THR A 113 22.63 0.48 31.81
CA THR A 113 21.39 1.12 31.36
C THR A 113 20.21 0.30 31.81
N ASN A 114 19.02 0.93 31.90
CA ASN A 114 17.79 0.20 32.12
C ASN A 114 16.90 0.24 30.87
N MET A 115 15.91 -0.64 30.82
CA MET A 115 15.00 -0.76 29.69
C MET A 115 14.22 0.52 29.44
N PHE A 116 13.82 1.22 30.50
CA PHE A 116 13.08 2.47 30.43
C PHE A 116 13.93 3.59 29.78
N ASP A 117 15.19 3.75 30.21
CA ASP A 117 16.09 4.75 29.61
C ASP A 117 16.38 4.45 28.14
N SER A 118 16.54 3.17 27.80
CA SER A 118 16.73 2.73 26.41
C SER A 118 15.48 3.01 25.55
N PHE A 119 14.28 2.80 26.09
CA PHE A 119 13.02 3.16 25.44
C PHE A 119 12.91 4.68 25.24
N VAL A 120 13.20 5.46 26.29
CA VAL A 120 13.17 6.95 26.23
C VAL A 120 14.18 7.47 25.20
N HIS A 121 15.36 6.86 25.13
CA HIS A 121 16.39 7.22 24.13
C HIS A 121 15.87 6.93 22.72
N GLY A 122 15.34 5.74 22.48
CA GLY A 122 14.74 5.39 21.20
C GLY A 122 13.56 6.27 20.81
N ALA A 123 12.72 6.66 21.78
CA ALA A 123 11.62 7.59 21.55
C ALA A 123 12.12 9.00 21.15
N LYS A 124 13.18 9.50 21.79
CA LYS A 124 13.84 10.77 21.41
C LYS A 124 14.41 10.71 19.98
N ASP A 125 15.07 9.60 19.64
CA ASP A 125 15.59 9.40 18.29
C ASP A 125 14.48 9.34 17.25
N GLY A 126 13.38 8.66 17.56
CA GLY A 126 12.17 8.64 16.74
C GLY A 126 11.58 10.03 16.54
N PHE A 127 11.46 10.83 17.60
CA PHE A 127 10.99 12.20 17.53
C PHE A 127 11.91 13.09 16.68
N THR A 128 13.22 12.99 16.89
CA THR A 128 14.23 13.71 16.09
C THR A 128 14.14 13.35 14.61
N THR A 129 13.96 12.05 14.31
CA THR A 129 13.74 11.57 12.95
C THR A 129 12.45 12.15 12.35
N GLY A 130 11.36 12.19 13.12
CA GLY A 130 10.10 12.81 12.72
C GLY A 130 10.27 14.29 12.37
N LEU A 131 10.97 15.06 13.20
CA LEU A 131 11.28 16.48 12.92
C LEU A 131 12.14 16.65 11.67
N ARG A 132 13.11 15.76 11.43
CA ARG A 132 13.97 15.79 10.23
C ARG A 132 13.17 15.54 8.95
N VAL A 133 12.17 14.69 9.02
CA VAL A 133 11.31 14.30 7.90
C VAL A 133 10.25 15.36 7.59
N LEU A 134 9.81 16.13 8.60
CA LEU A 134 8.72 17.11 8.48
C LEU A 134 8.89 18.12 7.33
N PRO A 135 10.07 18.75 7.10
CA PRO A 135 10.26 19.69 5.99
C PRO A 135 10.05 19.04 4.61
N TYR A 136 10.50 17.80 4.43
CA TYR A 136 10.30 17.05 3.18
C TYR A 136 8.83 16.74 2.93
N MET A 137 8.09 16.39 4.00
CA MET A 137 6.64 16.20 3.92
C MET A 137 5.92 17.48 3.52
N LEU A 138 6.25 18.60 4.15
CA LEU A 138 5.63 19.90 3.83
C LEU A 138 5.93 20.33 2.40
N ALA A 139 7.19 20.21 1.95
CA ALA A 139 7.58 20.52 0.58
C ALA A 139 6.81 19.66 -0.44
N MET A 140 6.69 18.35 -0.17
CA MET A 140 5.95 17.44 -1.05
C MET A 140 4.45 17.75 -1.08
N LEU A 141 3.84 18.06 0.07
CA LEU A 141 2.43 18.45 0.15
C LEU A 141 2.17 19.77 -0.58
N ALA A 142 3.08 20.75 -0.47
CA ALA A 142 3.00 22.01 -1.21
C ALA A 142 3.09 21.76 -2.72
N ALA A 143 4.07 20.98 -3.19
CA ALA A 143 4.23 20.62 -4.60
C ALA A 143 2.98 19.93 -5.16
N LEU A 144 2.39 18.97 -4.41
CA LEU A 144 1.16 18.30 -4.79
C LEU A 144 -0.05 19.23 -4.83
N SER A 145 -0.12 20.20 -3.90
CA SER A 145 -1.17 21.22 -3.92
C SER A 145 -1.08 22.09 -5.16
N ILE A 146 0.13 22.53 -5.53
CA ILE A 146 0.38 23.28 -6.76
C ILE A 146 -0.01 22.46 -7.99
N PHE A 147 0.42 21.20 -8.07
CA PHE A 147 0.10 20.29 -9.18
C PHE A 147 -1.41 20.12 -9.37
N ARG A 148 -2.15 19.93 -8.28
CA ARG A 148 -3.63 19.79 -8.33
C ARG A 148 -4.31 21.08 -8.77
N ASN A 149 -3.89 22.23 -8.23
CA ASN A 149 -4.54 23.52 -8.46
C ASN A 149 -4.12 24.19 -9.77
N SER A 150 -3.03 23.74 -10.40
CA SER A 150 -2.55 24.29 -11.70
C SER A 150 -3.38 23.86 -12.91
N GLY A 151 -4.32 22.91 -12.75
CA GLY A 151 -5.04 22.30 -13.87
C GLY A 151 -4.25 21.24 -14.64
N LEU A 152 -2.94 21.08 -14.37
CA LEU A 152 -2.10 20.06 -14.99
C LEU A 152 -2.65 18.64 -14.77
N MET A 153 -3.22 18.39 -13.60
CA MET A 153 -3.85 17.11 -13.30
C MET A 153 -5.00 16.82 -14.28
N GLY A 154 -5.84 17.81 -14.58
CA GLY A 154 -6.92 17.68 -15.57
C GLY A 154 -6.39 17.31 -16.96
N ILE A 155 -5.38 18.03 -17.44
CA ILE A 155 -4.78 17.77 -18.76
C ILE A 155 -4.21 16.35 -18.85
N VAL A 156 -3.51 15.89 -17.81
CA VAL A 156 -2.96 14.53 -17.76
C VAL A 156 -4.07 13.50 -17.74
N MET A 157 -5.15 13.74 -16.98
CA MET A 157 -6.31 12.85 -16.90
C MET A 157 -7.03 12.74 -18.23
N ASP A 158 -7.30 13.88 -18.90
CA ASP A 158 -7.98 13.92 -20.21
C ASP A 158 -7.15 13.19 -21.27
N GLY A 159 -5.84 13.47 -21.31
CA GLY A 159 -4.93 12.79 -22.23
C GLY A 159 -4.85 11.29 -22.02
N LEU A 160 -4.79 10.84 -20.76
CA LEU A 160 -4.75 9.42 -20.43
C LEU A 160 -6.08 8.72 -20.75
N SER A 161 -7.20 9.35 -20.42
CA SER A 161 -8.54 8.83 -20.73
C SER A 161 -8.75 8.71 -22.23
N TRP A 162 -8.31 9.68 -23.00
CA TRP A 162 -8.38 9.63 -24.46
C TRP A 162 -7.52 8.49 -25.04
N THR A 163 -6.28 8.33 -24.58
CA THR A 163 -5.40 7.24 -25.05
C THR A 163 -5.93 5.84 -24.69
N LEU A 164 -6.48 5.67 -23.49
CA LEU A 164 -7.06 4.40 -23.05
C LEU A 164 -8.35 4.07 -23.82
N ALA A 165 -9.15 5.07 -24.12
CA ALA A 165 -10.34 4.91 -24.95
C ALA A 165 -9.99 4.43 -26.38
N LEU A 166 -8.88 4.93 -26.96
CA LEU A 166 -8.38 4.49 -28.27
C LEU A 166 -7.96 3.01 -28.29
N VAL A 167 -7.44 2.51 -27.19
CA VAL A 167 -7.06 1.10 -27.01
C VAL A 167 -8.27 0.20 -26.72
N GLY A 168 -9.46 0.77 -26.55
CA GLY A 168 -10.69 0.03 -26.27
C GLY A 168 -10.85 -0.40 -24.82
N VAL A 169 -10.23 0.32 -23.88
CA VAL A 169 -10.41 0.09 -22.44
C VAL A 169 -11.82 0.46 -22.03
N ASN A 170 -12.43 -0.36 -21.19
CA ASN A 170 -13.79 -0.18 -20.69
C ASN A 170 -13.95 1.18 -19.99
N LYS A 171 -15.06 1.88 -20.23
CA LYS A 171 -15.32 3.18 -19.64
C LYS A 171 -15.28 3.14 -18.11
N GLU A 172 -15.79 2.09 -17.49
CA GLU A 172 -15.77 1.90 -16.04
C GLU A 172 -14.34 1.85 -15.46
N VAL A 173 -13.41 1.27 -16.21
CA VAL A 173 -11.99 1.27 -15.85
C VAL A 173 -11.41 2.67 -15.99
N ILE A 174 -11.72 3.38 -17.09
CA ILE A 174 -11.27 4.75 -17.35
C ILE A 174 -11.73 5.69 -16.23
N ASP A 175 -12.98 5.56 -15.80
CA ASP A 175 -13.56 6.38 -14.72
C ASP A 175 -12.89 6.13 -13.34
N ALA A 176 -12.26 4.96 -13.14
CA ALA A 176 -11.47 4.66 -11.94
C ALA A 176 -9.99 5.13 -12.02
N ILE A 177 -9.45 5.38 -13.21
CA ILE A 177 -8.04 5.76 -13.45
C ILE A 177 -7.57 6.96 -12.63
N PRO A 178 -8.40 8.00 -12.36
CA PRO A 178 -8.00 9.13 -11.50
C PRO A 178 -7.41 8.69 -10.16
N VAL A 179 -7.94 7.62 -9.57
CA VAL A 179 -7.43 7.07 -8.31
C VAL A 179 -6.04 6.47 -8.50
N ALA A 180 -5.85 5.65 -9.54
CA ALA A 180 -4.58 5.02 -9.86
C ALA A 180 -3.49 6.06 -10.18
N LEU A 181 -3.81 7.07 -10.99
CA LEU A 181 -2.88 8.12 -11.37
C LEU A 181 -2.45 8.98 -10.17
N MET A 182 -3.40 9.29 -9.27
CA MET A 182 -3.11 10.10 -8.10
C MET A 182 -2.37 9.34 -7.00
N ARG A 183 -2.46 8.01 -6.99
CA ARG A 183 -1.91 7.17 -5.93
C ARG A 183 -0.40 7.33 -5.73
N PRO A 184 0.47 7.29 -6.75
CA PRO A 184 1.91 7.52 -6.60
C PRO A 184 2.26 8.87 -5.97
N PHE A 185 1.42 9.88 -6.15
CA PHE A 185 1.67 11.25 -5.66
C PHE A 185 1.11 11.46 -4.25
N SER A 186 -0.13 11.03 -3.96
CA SER A 186 -0.81 11.36 -2.72
C SER A 186 -1.86 10.33 -2.31
N ALA A 187 -1.66 9.69 -1.17
CA ALA A 187 -2.66 8.80 -0.58
C ALA A 187 -3.98 9.52 -0.22
N GLY A 188 -3.90 10.77 0.25
CA GLY A 188 -5.07 11.58 0.59
C GLY A 188 -5.84 12.02 -0.66
N GLY A 189 -5.12 12.47 -1.69
CA GLY A 189 -5.71 12.85 -2.98
C GLY A 189 -6.38 11.68 -3.69
N SER A 190 -5.69 10.56 -3.79
CA SER A 190 -6.22 9.31 -4.36
C SER A 190 -7.47 8.82 -3.61
N ARG A 191 -7.47 8.94 -2.27
CA ARG A 191 -8.65 8.63 -1.44
C ARG A 191 -9.83 9.54 -1.75
N GLY A 192 -9.60 10.83 -2.01
CA GLY A 192 -10.63 11.76 -2.43
C GLY A 192 -11.31 11.31 -3.72
N PHE A 193 -10.54 10.95 -4.74
CA PHE A 193 -11.07 10.39 -5.99
C PHE A 193 -11.79 9.05 -5.80
N MET A 194 -11.28 8.18 -4.93
CA MET A 194 -11.96 6.92 -4.58
C MET A 194 -13.34 7.17 -3.96
N LEU A 195 -13.42 8.10 -3.02
CA LEU A 195 -14.72 8.46 -2.38
C LEU A 195 -15.68 9.08 -3.38
N ASP A 196 -15.20 9.92 -4.27
CA ASP A 196 -15.99 10.53 -5.33
C ASP A 196 -16.51 9.48 -6.32
N ALA A 197 -15.66 8.55 -6.75
CA ALA A 197 -16.05 7.42 -7.59
C ALA A 197 -17.14 6.56 -6.93
N MET A 198 -16.98 6.21 -5.65
CA MET A 198 -17.99 5.45 -4.92
C MET A 198 -19.32 6.21 -4.78
N LYS A 199 -19.28 7.53 -4.60
CA LYS A 199 -20.51 8.35 -4.52
C LYS A 199 -21.22 8.46 -5.86
N THR A 200 -20.47 8.60 -6.94
CA THR A 200 -20.99 8.85 -8.29
C THR A 200 -21.53 7.59 -8.93
N TYR A 201 -20.76 6.50 -8.83
CA TYR A 201 -21.05 5.24 -9.53
C TYR A 201 -21.61 4.14 -8.62
N GLY A 202 -21.51 4.32 -7.31
CA GLY A 202 -21.87 3.33 -6.30
C GLY A 202 -20.67 2.54 -5.78
N ALA A 203 -20.70 2.16 -4.49
CA ALA A 203 -19.60 1.45 -3.84
C ALA A 203 -19.39 0.02 -4.37
N ASP A 204 -20.44 -0.61 -4.87
CA ASP A 204 -20.44 -1.98 -5.42
C ASP A 204 -20.37 -2.02 -6.94
N SER A 205 -20.32 -0.85 -7.62
CA SER A 205 -20.05 -0.79 -9.05
C SER A 205 -18.62 -1.21 -9.38
N LEU A 206 -18.34 -1.67 -10.61
CA LEU A 206 -16.99 -2.01 -11.05
C LEU A 206 -16.03 -0.83 -10.84
N THR A 207 -16.46 0.40 -11.17
CA THR A 207 -15.67 1.63 -10.96
C THR A 207 -15.38 1.87 -9.47
N GLY A 208 -16.37 1.70 -8.58
CA GLY A 208 -16.19 1.85 -7.14
C GLY A 208 -15.24 0.82 -6.54
N GLN A 209 -15.41 -0.44 -6.91
CA GLN A 209 -14.55 -1.55 -6.46
C GLN A 209 -13.13 -1.39 -6.98
N LEU A 210 -12.95 -1.08 -8.28
CA LEU A 210 -11.65 -0.87 -8.89
C LEU A 210 -10.92 0.33 -8.28
N SER A 211 -11.65 1.42 -7.98
CA SER A 211 -11.12 2.58 -7.25
C SER A 211 -10.59 2.21 -5.87
N CYS A 212 -11.28 1.32 -5.16
CA CYS A 212 -10.83 0.79 -3.88
C CYS A 212 -9.57 -0.09 -4.02
N LEU A 213 -9.49 -0.90 -5.08
CA LEU A 213 -8.31 -1.72 -5.38
C LEU A 213 -7.09 -0.85 -5.68
N PHE A 214 -7.22 0.17 -6.52
CA PHE A 214 -6.15 1.11 -6.83
C PHE A 214 -5.66 1.84 -5.57
N GLN A 215 -6.58 2.22 -4.68
CA GLN A 215 -6.23 2.85 -3.41
C GLN A 215 -5.55 1.89 -2.44
N GLY A 216 -5.92 0.62 -2.44
CA GLY A 216 -5.45 -0.37 -1.46
C GLY A 216 -4.17 -1.10 -1.84
N ALA A 217 -3.90 -1.26 -3.14
CA ALA A 217 -2.85 -2.15 -3.63
C ALA A 217 -1.54 -1.43 -3.99
N ALA A 218 -1.61 -0.17 -4.46
CA ALA A 218 -0.44 0.62 -4.83
C ALA A 218 0.05 1.52 -3.69
N GLU A 219 1.28 2.01 -3.77
CA GLU A 219 1.90 2.88 -2.76
C GLU A 219 2.06 4.33 -3.26
N THR A 220 2.38 5.25 -2.34
CA THR A 220 2.63 6.66 -2.65
C THR A 220 4.10 6.86 -3.01
N THR A 221 4.50 6.40 -4.18
CA THR A 221 5.89 6.27 -4.61
C THR A 221 6.71 7.54 -4.44
N PHE A 222 6.23 8.69 -4.95
CA PHE A 222 6.99 9.95 -4.86
C PHE A 222 7.14 10.42 -3.41
N TYR A 223 6.07 10.30 -2.61
CA TYR A 223 6.11 10.65 -1.20
C TYR A 223 7.07 9.79 -0.41
N VAL A 224 7.02 8.47 -0.59
CA VAL A 224 7.86 7.49 0.11
C VAL A 224 9.33 7.71 -0.25
N VAL A 225 9.65 7.88 -1.53
CA VAL A 225 11.03 8.15 -1.97
C VAL A 225 11.55 9.47 -1.37
N ALA A 226 10.79 10.56 -1.47
CA ALA A 226 11.20 11.85 -0.92
C ALA A 226 11.41 11.77 0.60
N LEU A 227 10.52 11.10 1.32
CA LEU A 227 10.57 10.95 2.75
C LEU A 227 11.79 10.15 3.20
N TYR A 228 11.95 8.92 2.69
CA TYR A 228 13.01 8.02 3.16
C TYR A 228 14.40 8.46 2.69
N PHE A 229 14.56 8.79 1.41
CA PHE A 229 15.86 9.25 0.91
C PHE A 229 16.25 10.60 1.51
N GLY A 230 15.28 11.52 1.70
CA GLY A 230 15.50 12.80 2.35
C GLY A 230 15.94 12.64 3.80
N SER A 231 15.33 11.76 4.58
CA SER A 231 15.64 11.56 6.00
C SER A 231 17.07 11.04 6.24
N VAL A 232 17.63 10.29 5.28
CA VAL A 232 19.00 9.74 5.33
C VAL A 232 20.00 10.52 4.46
N ASN A 233 19.62 11.69 3.92
CA ASN A 233 20.42 12.54 3.04
C ASN A 233 20.93 11.83 1.76
N VAL A 234 20.23 10.84 1.26
CA VAL A 234 20.50 10.23 -0.03
C VAL A 234 19.87 11.08 -1.12
N LYS A 235 20.70 11.70 -1.97
CA LYS A 235 20.25 12.60 -3.04
C LYS A 235 19.90 11.88 -4.34
N ASP A 236 20.49 10.73 -4.58
CA ASP A 236 20.30 9.95 -5.80
C ASP A 236 19.50 8.68 -5.50
N SER A 237 18.26 8.63 -5.94
CA SER A 237 17.40 7.45 -5.83
C SER A 237 17.71 6.36 -6.84
N ARG A 238 18.67 6.60 -7.76
CA ARG A 238 19.08 5.69 -8.83
C ARG A 238 17.86 5.12 -9.58
N TYR A 239 17.72 3.79 -9.54
CA TYR A 239 16.61 3.07 -10.21
C TYR A 239 15.36 2.90 -9.33
N THR A 240 15.38 3.33 -8.05
CA THR A 240 14.28 3.05 -7.10
C THR A 240 12.97 3.62 -7.57
N LEU A 241 12.95 4.88 -7.99
CA LEU A 241 11.73 5.54 -8.47
C LEU A 241 11.13 4.82 -9.68
N GLY A 242 11.97 4.46 -10.66
CA GLY A 242 11.50 3.74 -11.85
C GLY A 242 10.94 2.36 -11.54
N ILE A 243 11.58 1.61 -10.64
CA ILE A 243 11.10 0.29 -10.23
C ILE A 243 9.78 0.39 -9.46
N MET A 244 9.65 1.36 -8.55
CA MET A 244 8.40 1.56 -7.80
C MET A 244 7.25 1.92 -8.73
N LEU A 245 7.44 2.83 -9.69
CA LEU A 245 6.41 3.19 -10.67
C LEU A 245 6.02 2.01 -11.58
N LEU A 246 6.98 1.16 -11.96
CA LEU A 246 6.68 -0.07 -12.71
C LEU A 246 5.91 -1.09 -11.85
N ALA A 247 6.21 -1.20 -10.58
CA ALA A 247 5.45 -2.04 -9.65
C ALA A 247 4.03 -1.50 -9.44
N ASP A 248 3.86 -0.18 -9.28
CA ASP A 248 2.54 0.46 -9.21
C ASP A 248 1.74 0.22 -10.49
N LEU A 249 2.36 0.32 -11.66
CA LEU A 249 1.71 -0.01 -12.94
C LEU A 249 1.27 -1.48 -13.00
N ALA A 250 2.12 -2.39 -12.53
CA ALA A 250 1.75 -3.81 -12.43
C ALA A 250 0.58 -4.03 -11.47
N CYS A 251 0.52 -3.31 -10.35
CA CYS A 251 -0.64 -3.32 -9.46
C CYS A 251 -1.90 -2.83 -10.17
N VAL A 252 -1.84 -1.74 -10.94
CA VAL A 252 -2.98 -1.22 -11.69
C VAL A 252 -3.50 -2.23 -12.69
N ILE A 253 -2.61 -2.83 -13.49
CA ILE A 253 -2.98 -3.85 -14.47
C ILE A 253 -3.60 -5.07 -13.77
N THR A 254 -2.96 -5.57 -12.71
CA THR A 254 -3.46 -6.71 -11.94
C THR A 254 -4.80 -6.41 -11.30
N ALA A 255 -5.01 -5.19 -10.78
CA ALA A 255 -6.26 -4.77 -10.16
C ALA A 255 -7.42 -4.84 -11.16
N VAL A 256 -7.21 -4.41 -12.42
CA VAL A 256 -8.24 -4.50 -13.47
C VAL A 256 -8.63 -5.96 -13.73
N PHE A 257 -7.65 -6.85 -13.91
CA PHE A 257 -7.92 -8.28 -14.12
C PHE A 257 -8.60 -8.93 -12.93
N VAL A 258 -8.10 -8.68 -11.72
CA VAL A 258 -8.65 -9.26 -10.48
C VAL A 258 -10.07 -8.75 -10.22
N CYS A 259 -10.34 -7.47 -10.47
CA CYS A 259 -11.66 -6.89 -10.30
C CYS A 259 -12.68 -7.54 -11.26
N GLN A 260 -12.33 -7.69 -12.53
CA GLN A 260 -13.20 -8.35 -13.53
C GLN A 260 -13.43 -9.84 -13.27
N LEU A 261 -12.48 -10.51 -12.59
CA LEU A 261 -12.59 -11.93 -12.28
C LEU A 261 -13.39 -12.18 -11.00
N TYR A 262 -13.39 -11.22 -10.07
CA TYR A 262 -13.91 -11.40 -8.71
C TYR A 262 -15.31 -10.84 -8.54
N PHE A 263 -15.65 -9.83 -9.33
CA PHE A 263 -16.92 -9.10 -9.32
C PHE A 263 -17.60 -9.12 -10.70
#